data_cc84c2e2440e679cda86f46dda8ac750
#
_entry.id   cc84c2e2440e679cda86f46dda8ac750
#
_cell.length_a   1.000
_cell.length_b   1.000
_cell.length_c   1.000
_cell.angle_alpha   90.00
_cell.angle_beta   90.00
_cell.angle_gamma   90.00
#
_symmetry.space_group_name_H-M   'P 1'
#
loop_
_entity.id
_entity.type
_entity.pdbx_description
1 polymer ?
#
loop_
_entity_poly.entity_id
_entity_poly.type
_entity_poly.pdbx_seq_one_letter_code
_entity_poly.pdbx_strand_id
1 'polypeptide(L)'
;SQSFQRVFYGKASVENNMAAAVAMCDPLVINLNQNVADFDDMHFYFDLDCDGEEEKLSGLASGSGFLALDKNNDGCINDGNELFGAKSGDGFADLSAYDEDQNGWIDENDHIWSKLKIWCINGNGEPELYGLTEKGVGAICLANLGTDMTLRGQSGQVQGAIRKTGVFLYENGTAGTIQHLDIAKYNM
;
A
#
# COMPACT_ATOMS: atom_id res chain seq x y z
N SER A 1 -7.69 -1.94 15.11
CA SER A 1 -6.27 -1.70 15.37
C SER A 1 -5.76 -2.49 16.59
N GLN A 2 -6.46 -2.47 17.72
CA GLN A 2 -6.02 -3.19 18.93
C GLN A 2 -6.01 -4.73 18.79
N SER A 3 -6.90 -5.33 17.99
CA SER A 3 -6.97 -6.78 17.81
C SER A 3 -5.79 -7.33 16.99
N PHE A 4 -5.37 -6.60 15.96
CA PHE A 4 -4.25 -7.02 15.12
C PHE A 4 -2.91 -6.85 15.84
N GLN A 5 -2.71 -5.74 16.54
CA GLN A 5 -1.55 -5.56 17.40
C GLN A 5 -1.43 -6.68 18.43
N ARG A 6 -2.56 -7.11 19.05
CA ARG A 6 -2.55 -8.23 19.99
C ARG A 6 -2.15 -9.56 19.32
N VAL A 7 -2.59 -9.83 18.11
CA VAL A 7 -2.20 -11.05 17.38
C VAL A 7 -0.72 -11.05 17.05
N PHE A 8 -0.17 -9.89 16.64
CA PHE A 8 1.26 -9.75 16.37
C PHE A 8 2.10 -9.87 17.65
N TYR A 9 1.78 -9.09 18.68
CA TYR A 9 2.53 -9.11 19.95
C TYR A 9 2.34 -10.40 20.75
N GLY A 10 1.15 -11.00 20.72
CA GLY A 10 0.87 -12.23 21.45
C GLY A 10 1.58 -13.45 20.88
N LYS A 11 1.76 -13.55 19.56
CA LYS A 11 2.54 -14.63 18.94
C LYS A 11 4.05 -14.43 19.04
N ALA A 12 4.50 -13.20 18.95
CA ALA A 12 5.91 -12.85 19.11
C ALA A 12 6.44 -13.16 20.50
N SER A 13 5.57 -13.12 21.52
CA SER A 13 5.94 -13.44 22.90
C SER A 13 5.92 -14.94 23.21
N VAL A 14 5.33 -15.76 22.36
CA VAL A 14 5.20 -17.23 22.56
C VAL A 14 6.26 -18.02 21.78
N GLU A 15 6.73 -17.51 20.66
CA GLU A 15 7.81 -18.12 19.89
C GLU A 15 9.13 -17.38 20.20
N ASN A 16 9.87 -17.93 21.13
CA ASN A 16 11.17 -17.44 21.54
C ASN A 16 12.09 -17.09 20.37
N ASN A 17 12.61 -15.89 20.41
CA ASN A 17 13.70 -15.30 19.64
C ASN A 17 13.36 -14.75 18.26
N MET A 18 13.38 -13.43 18.24
CA MET A 18 13.38 -12.50 17.12
C MET A 18 12.02 -11.91 16.74
N ALA A 19 11.30 -11.40 17.71
CA ALA A 19 10.30 -10.39 17.41
C ALA A 19 10.86 -9.02 17.79
N ALA A 20 11.60 -8.45 16.90
CA ALA A 20 11.72 -7.01 16.89
C ALA A 20 10.31 -6.42 16.76
N ALA A 21 10.06 -5.33 17.46
CA ALA A 21 8.77 -4.65 17.37
C ALA A 21 8.48 -4.34 15.90
N VAL A 22 7.46 -4.99 15.35
CA VAL A 22 7.03 -4.74 13.98
C VAL A 22 6.26 -3.43 14.03
N ALA A 23 6.92 -2.33 13.69
CA ALA A 23 6.21 -1.11 13.38
C ALA A 23 5.46 -1.36 12.06
N MET A 24 4.20 -0.98 12.01
CA MET A 24 3.34 -1.23 10.86
C MET A 24 3.05 0.10 10.18
N CYS A 25 3.22 0.11 8.89
CA CYS A 25 2.88 1.23 8.03
C CYS A 25 1.82 0.75 7.07
N ASP A 26 0.85 1.59 6.83
CA ASP A 26 -0.42 1.24 6.19
C ASP A 26 -0.60 1.90 4.81
N PRO A 27 0.29 1.65 3.82
CA PRO A 27 0.13 2.25 2.52
C PRO A 27 -1.10 1.72 1.78
N LEU A 28 -1.64 2.56 0.86
CA LEU A 28 -2.64 2.13 -0.11
C LEU A 28 -2.00 1.35 -1.24
N VAL A 29 -2.61 0.22 -1.58
CA VAL A 29 -2.24 -0.67 -2.67
C VAL A 29 -3.40 -0.77 -3.67
N ILE A 30 -3.11 -0.54 -4.94
CA ILE A 30 -4.07 -0.72 -6.03
C ILE A 30 -3.83 -2.07 -6.71
N ASN A 31 -4.90 -2.84 -6.92
CA ASN A 31 -4.83 -4.18 -7.50
C ASN A 31 -5.34 -4.15 -8.93
N LEU A 32 -4.44 -4.29 -9.90
CA LEU A 32 -4.77 -4.17 -11.33
C LEU A 32 -5.20 -5.48 -11.97
N ASN A 33 -4.59 -6.61 -11.57
CA ASN A 33 -4.84 -7.92 -12.18
C ASN A 33 -5.43 -8.93 -11.22
N GLN A 34 -5.71 -8.51 -10.00
CA GLN A 34 -6.24 -9.33 -8.92
C GLN A 34 -7.14 -8.48 -8.02
N ASN A 35 -7.98 -9.11 -7.22
CA ASN A 35 -8.93 -8.38 -6.37
C ASN A 35 -8.47 -8.23 -4.92
N VAL A 36 -7.37 -8.87 -4.55
CA VAL A 36 -6.82 -8.88 -3.20
C VAL A 36 -5.31 -8.71 -3.31
N ALA A 37 -4.75 -7.76 -2.57
CA ALA A 37 -3.31 -7.62 -2.44
C ALA A 37 -2.69 -8.87 -1.82
N ASP A 38 -1.52 -9.26 -2.29
CA ASP A 38 -0.74 -10.34 -1.74
C ASP A 38 0.75 -10.00 -1.84
N PHE A 39 1.59 -10.75 -1.15
CA PHE A 39 3.03 -10.61 -1.20
C PHE A 39 3.63 -11.72 -2.06
N ASP A 40 4.76 -11.42 -2.69
CA ASP A 40 5.63 -12.42 -3.31
C ASP A 40 6.80 -12.80 -2.38
N ASP A 41 7.68 -13.67 -2.87
CA ASP A 41 8.86 -14.11 -2.11
C ASP A 41 10.03 -13.13 -2.23
N MET A 42 9.89 -12.07 -3.04
CA MET A 42 10.91 -11.05 -3.17
C MET A 42 10.90 -10.09 -1.99
N HIS A 43 12.07 -9.55 -1.70
CA HIS A 43 12.25 -8.51 -0.70
C HIS A 43 12.92 -7.30 -1.33
N PHE A 44 12.59 -6.13 -0.83
CA PHE A 44 13.24 -4.88 -1.18
C PHE A 44 13.49 -4.05 0.08
N TYR A 45 14.35 -3.04 -0.03
CA TYR A 45 14.67 -2.11 1.05
C TYR A 45 14.06 -0.76 0.75
N PHE A 46 13.42 -0.16 1.74
CA PHE A 46 12.75 1.12 1.61
C PHE A 46 12.46 1.71 2.99
N ASP A 47 12.68 3.02 3.14
CA ASP A 47 12.34 3.77 4.37
C ASP A 47 10.83 4.06 4.38
N LEU A 48 10.07 3.09 4.86
CA LEU A 48 8.59 3.14 4.81
C LEU A 48 8.02 4.05 5.88
N ASP A 49 8.65 4.15 7.06
CA ASP A 49 8.17 4.99 8.17
C ASP A 49 8.84 6.35 8.26
N CYS A 50 9.77 6.64 7.36
CA CYS A 50 10.48 7.91 7.24
C CYS A 50 11.32 8.23 8.48
N ASP A 51 11.98 7.24 9.05
CA ASP A 51 12.91 7.42 10.16
C ASP A 51 14.38 7.61 9.71
N GLY A 52 14.63 7.45 8.41
CA GLY A 52 15.94 7.60 7.76
C GLY A 52 16.71 6.29 7.60
N GLU A 53 16.12 5.17 8.01
CA GLU A 53 16.69 3.83 7.87
C GLU A 53 15.77 2.99 6.96
N GLU A 54 16.35 2.23 6.04
CA GLU A 54 15.56 1.37 5.16
C GLU A 54 15.20 0.06 5.87
N GLU A 55 13.93 -0.30 5.82
CA GLU A 55 13.48 -1.61 6.28
C GLU A 55 13.48 -2.62 5.16
N LYS A 56 13.67 -3.87 5.53
CA LYS A 56 13.44 -5.00 4.64
C LYS A 56 11.95 -5.31 4.59
N LEU A 57 11.36 -5.22 3.42
CA LEU A 57 9.93 -5.41 3.16
C LEU A 57 9.72 -6.56 2.18
N SER A 58 8.58 -7.26 2.31
CA SER A 58 8.13 -8.19 1.27
C SER A 58 7.60 -7.42 0.07
N GLY A 59 7.94 -7.85 -1.13
CA GLY A 59 7.41 -7.31 -2.38
C GLY A 59 5.93 -7.63 -2.55
N LEU A 60 5.21 -6.76 -3.25
CA LEU A 60 3.84 -7.05 -3.66
C LEU A 60 3.84 -8.07 -4.81
N ALA A 61 2.86 -8.96 -4.79
CA ALA A 61 2.63 -9.87 -5.90
C ALA A 61 2.34 -9.09 -7.20
N SER A 62 2.72 -9.68 -8.32
CA SER A 62 2.51 -9.08 -9.65
C SER A 62 1.05 -8.67 -9.86
N GLY A 63 0.84 -7.48 -10.40
CA GLY A 63 -0.47 -6.89 -10.65
C GLY A 63 -0.96 -5.98 -9.53
N SER A 64 -0.20 -5.78 -8.46
CA SER A 64 -0.46 -4.78 -7.43
C SER A 64 0.67 -3.76 -7.36
N GLY A 65 0.35 -2.54 -6.95
CA GLY A 65 1.32 -1.49 -6.72
C GLY A 65 0.86 -0.51 -5.65
N PHE A 66 1.81 0.23 -5.09
CA PHE A 66 1.51 1.27 -4.12
C PHE A 66 1.00 2.53 -4.81
N LEU A 67 -0.04 3.14 -4.26
CA LEU A 67 -0.46 4.47 -4.69
C LEU A 67 0.53 5.50 -4.14
N ALA A 68 1.12 6.27 -5.04
CA ALA A 68 2.23 7.17 -4.74
C ALA A 68 2.05 8.57 -5.34
N LEU A 69 2.75 9.52 -4.76
CA LEU A 69 2.88 10.89 -5.25
C LEU A 69 4.35 11.30 -5.13
N ASP A 70 5.01 11.46 -6.27
CA ASP A 70 6.36 12.04 -6.34
C ASP A 70 6.30 13.53 -5.97
N LYS A 71 6.54 13.83 -4.70
CA LYS A 71 6.37 15.18 -4.13
C LYS A 71 7.50 16.12 -4.49
N ASN A 72 8.70 15.58 -4.64
CA ASN A 72 9.90 16.36 -4.96
C ASN A 72 10.14 16.48 -6.48
N ASN A 73 9.36 15.76 -7.31
CA ASN A 73 9.45 15.72 -8.77
C ASN A 73 10.83 15.24 -9.29
N ASP A 74 11.44 14.27 -8.60
CA ASP A 74 12.71 13.68 -9.04
C ASP A 74 12.54 12.43 -9.92
N GLY A 75 11.30 11.97 -10.10
CA GLY A 75 10.95 10.80 -10.90
C GLY A 75 11.08 9.48 -10.16
N CYS A 76 11.33 9.52 -8.85
CA CYS A 76 11.47 8.36 -7.98
C CYS A 76 10.48 8.44 -6.81
N ILE A 77 10.27 7.33 -6.13
CA ILE A 77 9.62 7.29 -4.82
C ILE A 77 10.70 6.97 -3.81
N ASN A 78 10.98 7.92 -2.91
CA ASN A 78 12.18 7.91 -2.08
C ASN A 78 11.92 7.30 -0.70
N ASP A 79 10.76 7.58 -0.11
CA ASP A 79 10.37 7.11 1.22
C ASP A 79 8.84 7.09 1.39
N GLY A 80 8.39 6.67 2.55
CA GLY A 80 6.96 6.56 2.89
C GLY A 80 6.20 7.88 2.88
N ASN A 81 6.85 9.05 2.88
CA ASN A 81 6.16 10.34 2.73
C ASN A 81 5.50 10.49 1.36
N GLU A 82 5.98 9.75 0.36
CA GLU A 82 5.45 9.76 -1.00
C GLU A 82 4.43 8.64 -1.27
N LEU A 83 4.11 7.85 -0.25
CA LEU A 83 3.06 6.83 -0.26
C LEU A 83 1.86 7.28 0.56
N PHE A 84 0.66 7.05 0.05
CA PHE A 84 -0.57 7.33 0.78
C PHE A 84 -0.76 6.33 1.92
N GLY A 85 -0.91 6.81 3.15
CA GLY A 85 -1.16 6.02 4.34
C GLY A 85 0.06 5.52 5.08
N ALA A 86 1.24 5.49 4.47
CA ALA A 86 2.44 4.96 5.11
C ALA A 86 2.77 5.68 6.41
N LYS A 87 2.67 7.00 6.43
CA LYS A 87 2.97 7.83 7.61
C LYS A 87 1.74 8.14 8.47
N SER A 88 0.60 8.40 7.85
CA SER A 88 -0.63 8.82 8.54
C SER A 88 -1.37 7.67 9.21
N GLY A 89 -1.19 6.46 8.69
CA GLY A 89 -1.98 5.29 9.05
C GLY A 89 -3.38 5.26 8.42
N ASP A 90 -3.72 6.22 7.55
CA ASP A 90 -4.99 6.23 6.81
C ASP A 90 -4.85 6.85 5.41
N GLY A 91 -4.51 6.02 4.43
CA GLY A 91 -4.29 6.45 3.07
C GLY A 91 -5.55 6.95 2.35
N PHE A 92 -6.74 6.46 2.72
CA PHE A 92 -8.00 6.99 2.18
C PHE A 92 -8.26 8.40 2.71
N ALA A 93 -7.95 8.67 3.98
CA ALA A 93 -8.05 10.02 4.53
C ALA A 93 -7.04 10.96 3.87
N ASP A 94 -5.79 10.52 3.67
CA ASP A 94 -4.78 11.29 2.95
C ASP A 94 -5.25 11.63 1.53
N LEU A 95 -5.80 10.66 0.82
CA LEU A 95 -6.27 10.83 -0.55
C LEU A 95 -7.48 11.75 -0.61
N SER A 96 -8.37 11.70 0.38
CA SER A 96 -9.58 12.54 0.44
C SER A 96 -9.29 14.04 0.53
N ALA A 97 -8.10 14.42 1.01
CA ALA A 97 -7.67 15.81 1.04
C ALA A 97 -7.50 16.43 -0.36
N TYR A 98 -7.46 15.61 -1.39
CA TYR A 98 -7.33 16.01 -2.79
C TYR A 98 -8.62 15.93 -3.59
N ASP A 99 -9.73 15.55 -2.97
CA ASP A 99 -11.08 15.57 -3.56
C ASP A 99 -11.59 17.02 -3.59
N GLU A 100 -11.28 17.73 -4.66
CA GLU A 100 -11.50 19.18 -4.77
C GLU A 100 -12.99 19.53 -4.96
N ASP A 101 -13.71 18.72 -5.70
CA ASP A 101 -15.14 18.92 -5.96
C ASP A 101 -16.06 18.25 -4.93
N GLN A 102 -15.47 17.50 -3.96
CA GLN A 102 -16.15 16.83 -2.86
C GLN A 102 -17.20 15.80 -3.34
N ASN A 103 -16.94 15.15 -4.45
CA ASN A 103 -17.82 14.14 -5.03
C ASN A 103 -17.62 12.73 -4.44
N GLY A 104 -16.60 12.52 -3.61
CA GLY A 104 -16.23 11.25 -2.99
C GLY A 104 -15.39 10.33 -3.89
N TRP A 105 -14.87 10.87 -4.98
CA TRP A 105 -13.99 10.19 -5.92
C TRP A 105 -12.75 11.03 -6.17
N ILE A 106 -11.65 10.39 -6.52
CA ILE A 106 -10.49 11.05 -7.10
C ILE A 106 -10.43 10.66 -8.56
N ASP A 107 -10.55 11.63 -9.44
CA ASP A 107 -10.61 11.45 -10.89
C ASP A 107 -9.99 12.63 -11.65
N GLU A 108 -10.21 12.70 -12.95
CA GLU A 108 -9.63 13.72 -13.82
C GLU A 108 -10.04 15.16 -13.48
N ASN A 109 -11.09 15.38 -12.68
CA ASN A 109 -11.52 16.69 -12.22
C ASN A 109 -10.68 17.22 -11.06
N ASP A 110 -9.91 16.36 -10.41
CA ASP A 110 -8.98 16.73 -9.33
C ASP A 110 -7.58 16.95 -9.87
N HIS A 111 -6.96 18.08 -9.54
CA HIS A 111 -5.62 18.43 -10.05
C HIS A 111 -4.53 17.39 -9.70
N ILE A 112 -4.74 16.63 -8.62
CA ILE A 112 -3.81 15.58 -8.20
C ILE A 112 -3.77 14.41 -9.18
N TRP A 113 -4.85 14.15 -9.94
CA TRP A 113 -5.03 12.96 -10.76
C TRP A 113 -3.84 12.66 -11.67
N SER A 114 -3.40 13.67 -12.41
CA SER A 114 -2.28 13.53 -13.35
C SER A 114 -0.93 13.30 -12.68
N LYS A 115 -0.83 13.56 -11.39
CA LYS A 115 0.40 13.42 -10.58
C LYS A 115 0.45 12.11 -9.82
N LEU A 116 -0.70 11.47 -9.59
CA LEU A 116 -0.77 10.18 -8.92
C LEU A 116 -0.06 9.11 -9.75
N LYS A 117 0.67 8.24 -9.05
CA LYS A 117 1.45 7.16 -9.62
C LYS A 117 1.12 5.82 -8.96
N ILE A 118 1.37 4.77 -9.70
CA ILE A 118 1.43 3.40 -9.19
C ILE A 118 2.90 2.99 -9.17
N TRP A 119 3.40 2.69 -7.99
CA TRP A 119 4.79 2.29 -7.78
C TRP A 119 4.86 0.79 -7.49
N CYS A 120 5.64 0.08 -8.29
CA CYS A 120 5.85 -1.35 -8.21
C CYS A 120 7.34 -1.66 -8.13
N ILE A 121 7.69 -2.83 -7.58
CA ILE A 121 9.00 -3.44 -7.73
C ILE A 121 8.84 -4.62 -8.69
N ASN A 122 9.57 -4.61 -9.78
CA ASN A 122 9.47 -5.68 -10.78
C ASN A 122 10.20 -6.96 -10.35
N GLY A 123 10.07 -8.02 -11.17
CA GLY A 123 10.69 -9.31 -10.89
C GLY A 123 12.21 -9.32 -10.81
N ASN A 124 12.87 -8.24 -11.20
CA ASN A 124 14.33 -8.05 -11.08
C ASN A 124 14.73 -7.23 -9.85
N GLY A 125 13.75 -6.81 -9.04
CA GLY A 125 13.98 -5.93 -7.88
C GLY A 125 14.13 -4.45 -8.23
N GLU A 126 13.75 -4.05 -9.45
CA GLU A 126 13.86 -2.66 -9.91
C GLU A 126 12.52 -1.93 -9.74
N PRO A 127 12.53 -0.66 -9.30
CA PRO A 127 11.32 0.12 -9.18
C PRO A 127 10.75 0.51 -10.55
N GLU A 128 9.44 0.45 -10.66
CA GLU A 128 8.69 0.91 -11.83
C GLU A 128 7.59 1.88 -11.38
N LEU A 129 7.40 2.96 -12.15
CA LEU A 129 6.46 4.02 -11.83
C LEU A 129 5.54 4.27 -13.03
N TYR A 130 4.23 4.10 -12.81
CA TYR A 130 3.21 4.26 -13.85
C TYR A 130 2.20 5.32 -13.48
N GLY A 131 1.70 6.06 -14.48
CA GLY A 131 0.51 6.90 -14.32
C GLY A 131 -0.75 6.05 -14.17
N LEU A 132 -1.76 6.56 -13.47
CA LEU A 132 -3.05 5.87 -13.31
C LEU A 132 -3.72 5.62 -14.67
N THR A 133 -3.81 6.65 -15.49
CA THR A 133 -4.40 6.58 -16.84
C THR A 133 -3.62 5.61 -17.73
N GLU A 134 -2.31 5.53 -17.60
CA GLU A 134 -1.47 4.58 -18.33
C GLU A 134 -1.87 3.13 -18.06
N LYS A 135 -2.37 2.84 -16.86
CA LYS A 135 -2.90 1.53 -16.46
C LYS A 135 -4.41 1.39 -16.65
N GLY A 136 -5.04 2.36 -17.33
CA GLY A 136 -6.46 2.34 -17.61
C GLY A 136 -7.36 2.65 -16.41
N VAL A 137 -6.80 3.17 -15.33
CA VAL A 137 -7.57 3.58 -14.14
C VAL A 137 -8.24 4.92 -14.43
N GLY A 138 -9.55 5.02 -14.20
CA GLY A 138 -10.35 6.21 -14.48
C GLY A 138 -10.80 6.98 -13.23
N ALA A 139 -11.04 6.30 -12.12
CA ALA A 139 -11.45 6.96 -10.87
C ALA A 139 -11.19 6.07 -9.65
N ILE A 140 -10.88 6.68 -8.51
CA ILE A 140 -10.73 5.98 -7.22
C ILE A 140 -11.85 6.43 -6.28
N CYS A 141 -12.66 5.48 -5.77
CA CYS A 141 -13.68 5.75 -4.77
C CYS A 141 -13.04 5.93 -3.40
N LEU A 142 -13.39 7.01 -2.70
CA LEU A 142 -12.92 7.27 -1.34
C LEU A 142 -13.69 6.47 -0.27
N ALA A 143 -14.90 6.01 -0.61
CA ALA A 143 -15.64 5.11 0.27
C ALA A 143 -14.92 3.77 0.40
N ASN A 144 -14.80 3.29 1.63
CA ASN A 144 -14.11 2.05 1.95
C ASN A 144 -14.78 1.33 3.12
N LEU A 145 -14.52 0.04 3.21
CA LEU A 145 -15.02 -0.81 4.28
C LEU A 145 -13.86 -1.44 5.03
N GLY A 146 -14.04 -1.62 6.34
CA GLY A 146 -13.09 -2.38 7.16
C GLY A 146 -13.01 -3.83 6.68
N THR A 147 -11.79 -4.30 6.47
CA THR A 147 -11.50 -5.67 6.06
C THR A 147 -10.36 -6.17 6.94
N ASP A 148 -10.60 -7.20 7.76
CA ASP A 148 -9.56 -7.77 8.61
C ASP A 148 -9.11 -9.12 8.02
N MET A 149 -8.07 -9.08 7.18
CA MET A 149 -7.49 -10.27 6.56
C MET A 149 -5.99 -10.31 6.75
N THR A 150 -5.50 -11.32 7.48
CA THR A 150 -4.07 -11.54 7.68
C THR A 150 -3.48 -12.26 6.47
N LEU A 151 -2.40 -11.73 5.93
CA LEU A 151 -1.62 -12.33 4.85
C LEU A 151 -0.42 -13.09 5.42
N ARG A 152 -0.25 -14.33 4.96
CA ARG A 152 0.80 -15.23 5.42
C ARG A 152 1.61 -15.75 4.25
N GLY A 153 2.92 -15.81 4.42
CA GLY A 153 3.82 -16.47 3.49
C GLY A 153 3.70 -17.99 3.53
N GLN A 154 4.40 -18.64 2.63
CA GLN A 154 4.37 -20.11 2.47
C GLN A 154 4.78 -20.87 3.73
N SER A 155 5.68 -20.34 4.55
CA SER A 155 6.08 -20.92 5.83
C SER A 155 5.14 -20.57 7.00
N GLY A 156 4.03 -19.87 6.70
CA GLY A 156 3.01 -19.47 7.69
C GLY A 156 3.34 -18.19 8.47
N GLN A 157 4.50 -17.55 8.22
CA GLN A 157 4.82 -16.28 8.82
C GLN A 157 3.85 -15.19 8.36
N VAL A 158 3.52 -14.26 9.26
CA VAL A 158 2.68 -13.11 8.90
C VAL A 158 3.52 -12.11 8.14
N GLN A 159 3.08 -11.77 6.93
CA GLN A 159 3.71 -10.78 6.07
C GLN A 159 3.01 -9.42 6.13
N GLY A 160 1.73 -9.41 6.49
CA GLY A 160 0.94 -8.20 6.64
C GLY A 160 -0.54 -8.48 6.86
N ALA A 161 -1.36 -7.44 6.76
CA ALA A 161 -2.81 -7.55 6.84
C ALA A 161 -3.52 -6.49 6.00
N ILE A 162 -4.61 -6.86 5.36
CA ILE A 162 -5.52 -5.94 4.72
C ILE A 162 -6.46 -5.39 5.79
N ARG A 163 -6.57 -4.06 5.88
CA ARG A 163 -7.35 -3.36 6.89
C ARG A 163 -8.62 -2.72 6.36
N LYS A 164 -8.53 -2.17 5.17
CA LYS A 164 -9.64 -1.50 4.50
C LYS A 164 -9.63 -1.89 3.03
N THR A 165 -10.81 -1.97 2.43
CA THR A 165 -10.96 -2.20 1.00
C THR A 165 -11.92 -1.18 0.41
N GLY A 166 -11.48 -0.52 -0.64
CA GLY A 166 -12.26 0.35 -1.49
C GLY A 166 -12.26 -0.14 -2.93
N VAL A 167 -12.87 0.64 -3.80
CA VAL A 167 -13.04 0.31 -5.23
C VAL A 167 -12.43 1.41 -6.08
N PHE A 168 -11.82 1.04 -7.19
CA PHE A 168 -11.53 1.95 -8.28
C PHE A 168 -12.24 1.48 -9.55
N LEU A 169 -12.43 2.39 -10.48
CA LEU A 169 -13.00 2.09 -11.79
C LEU A 169 -11.93 2.22 -12.87
N TYR A 170 -11.92 1.26 -13.79
CA TYR A 170 -11.21 1.43 -15.04
C TYR A 170 -11.99 2.35 -15.99
N GLU A 171 -11.31 2.96 -16.94
CA GLU A 171 -11.94 3.79 -17.98
C GLU A 171 -12.97 3.03 -18.81
N ASN A 172 -12.86 1.70 -18.92
CA ASN A 172 -13.82 0.85 -19.59
C ASN A 172 -15.09 0.53 -18.75
N GLY A 173 -15.18 1.08 -17.52
CA GLY A 173 -16.32 0.89 -16.62
C GLY A 173 -16.26 -0.36 -15.75
N THR A 174 -15.22 -1.20 -15.87
CA THR A 174 -15.02 -2.32 -14.93
C THR A 174 -14.40 -1.83 -13.64
N ALA A 175 -14.52 -2.61 -12.57
CA ALA A 175 -14.02 -2.25 -11.25
C ALA A 175 -12.83 -3.11 -10.83
N GLY A 176 -11.96 -2.51 -10.01
CA GLY A 176 -10.91 -3.19 -9.28
C GLY A 176 -10.92 -2.77 -7.80
N THR A 177 -9.98 -3.27 -7.02
CA THR A 177 -9.89 -2.96 -5.60
C THR A 177 -8.66 -2.13 -5.28
N ILE A 178 -8.81 -1.26 -4.28
CA ILE A 178 -7.73 -0.52 -3.64
C ILE A 178 -7.80 -0.81 -2.14
N GLN A 179 -6.67 -1.16 -1.54
CA GLN A 179 -6.66 -1.71 -0.19
C GLN A 179 -5.61 -1.03 0.68
N HIS A 180 -5.95 -0.86 1.93
CA HIS A 180 -5.06 -0.42 2.99
C HIS A 180 -4.33 -1.65 3.52
N LEU A 181 -3.01 -1.70 3.32
CA LEU A 181 -2.18 -2.86 3.59
C LEU A 181 -1.16 -2.56 4.68
N ASP A 182 -1.38 -3.14 5.88
CA ASP A 182 -0.35 -3.17 6.92
C ASP A 182 0.79 -4.09 6.49
N ILE A 183 1.99 -3.57 6.35
CA ILE A 183 3.16 -4.34 5.95
C ILE A 183 4.02 -4.65 7.17
N ALA A 184 4.37 -5.92 7.34
CA ALA A 184 5.33 -6.31 8.37
C ALA A 184 6.74 -5.86 7.98
N LYS A 185 7.40 -5.13 8.88
CA LYS A 185 8.80 -4.76 8.76
C LYS A 185 9.67 -5.82 9.42
N TYR A 186 10.71 -6.22 8.74
CA TYR A 186 11.70 -7.14 9.30
C TYR A 186 12.93 -6.33 9.71
N ASN A 187 13.11 -6.12 11.00
CA ASN A 187 14.36 -5.55 11.51
C ASN A 187 15.49 -6.56 11.30
N MET A 188 16.58 -6.08 10.76
CA MET A 188 17.83 -6.83 10.66
C MET A 188 18.49 -7.01 12.01
#